data_c106f8886aae0d55328b28267b7dc8d8
#
_entry.id   c106f8886aae0d55328b28267b7dc8d8
#
_cell.length_a   1.000
_cell.length_b   1.000
_cell.length_c   1.000
_cell.angle_alpha   90.00
_cell.angle_beta   90.00
_cell.angle_gamma   90.00
#
_symmetry.space_group_name_H-M   'P 1'
#
loop_
_entity.id
_entity.type
_entity.pdbx_description
1 polymer ?
#
loop_
_entity_poly.entity_id
_entity_poly.type
_entity_poly.pdbx_seq_one_letter_code
_entity_poly.pdbx_strand_id
1 'polypeptide(L)'
;MQKKADTAAIPKGRLSRFGKLSSLAGRVAGNIFAEGVSELVKGNRPKIKDLLLTPSNAKRVADQLAQMRGAAMKVGQMISMDAGDILPAELTDLLARLRSDAKSMPEKELIRLLGAQWGDGWQKKFIQFPLQPIAAASIGQVHKVITGDLKRLAIKVQYPGIKQSIDSDVDNVSTLVKMSGLLPKGLDLKPLLTEAKKQLHDEADYALEGRYLEQYAAVIKNDDAFIMPVLDKEFSSDTILAMSFVDGIPIEQLVNAPQETRDHVMS
;
A
#
# COMPACT_ATOMS: atom_id res chain seq x y z
N MET A 1 13.66 -3.53 23.38
CA MET A 1 14.37 -2.80 22.32
C MET A 1 13.37 -2.52 21.21
N GLN A 2 12.84 -1.30 21.12
CA GLN A 2 11.95 -0.91 20.02
C GLN A 2 12.77 -0.79 18.73
N LYS A 3 12.41 -1.57 17.72
CA LYS A 3 12.96 -1.44 16.37
C LYS A 3 12.60 -0.03 15.84
N LYS A 4 13.61 0.82 15.62
CA LYS A 4 13.43 2.09 14.92
C LYS A 4 12.76 1.82 13.57
N ALA A 5 11.58 2.39 13.34
CA ALA A 5 10.87 2.26 12.06
C ALA A 5 11.73 2.89 10.97
N ASP A 6 11.97 2.12 9.92
CA ASP A 6 12.76 2.54 8.76
C ASP A 6 11.89 3.49 7.93
N THR A 7 12.23 4.77 7.90
CA THR A 7 11.46 5.81 7.21
C THR A 7 12.11 6.14 5.88
N ALA A 8 11.32 6.23 4.80
CA ALA A 8 11.80 6.64 3.49
C ALA A 8 10.97 7.79 2.92
N ALA A 9 11.64 8.84 2.43
CA ALA A 9 10.98 9.94 1.71
C ALA A 9 10.38 9.43 0.39
N ILE A 10 9.10 9.73 0.18
CA ILE A 10 8.39 9.37 -1.05
C ILE A 10 8.76 10.39 -2.14
N PRO A 11 9.18 9.95 -3.34
CA PRO A 11 9.56 10.88 -4.41
C PRO A 11 8.38 11.72 -4.89
N LYS A 12 8.53 13.05 -4.91
CA LYS A 12 7.46 14.05 -5.12
C LYS A 12 7.19 14.45 -6.58
N GLY A 13 7.66 13.72 -7.61
CA GLY A 13 7.45 14.15 -8.97
C GLY A 13 7.57 13.08 -10.03
N ARG A 14 6.81 13.23 -11.14
CA ARG A 14 6.83 12.35 -12.31
C ARG A 14 8.25 12.13 -12.86
N LEU A 15 9.01 13.21 -13.02
CA LEU A 15 10.38 13.19 -13.58
C LEU A 15 11.36 12.44 -12.68
N SER A 16 11.26 12.57 -11.34
CA SER A 16 12.15 11.86 -10.41
C SER A 16 11.85 10.37 -10.36
N ARG A 17 10.58 9.97 -10.53
CA ARG A 17 10.15 8.57 -10.58
C ARG A 17 10.51 7.93 -11.92
N PHE A 18 10.32 8.64 -13.03
CA PHE A 18 10.72 8.18 -14.36
C PHE A 18 12.25 8.01 -14.47
N GLY A 19 13.03 8.96 -13.95
CA GLY A 19 14.49 8.86 -13.89
C GLY A 19 14.98 7.64 -13.08
N LYS A 20 14.28 7.30 -11.99
CA LYS A 20 14.57 6.10 -11.19
C LYS A 20 14.22 4.80 -11.93
N LEU A 21 13.11 4.77 -12.67
CA LEU A 21 12.73 3.63 -13.52
C LEU A 21 13.70 3.41 -14.67
N SER A 22 14.09 4.48 -15.37
CA SER A 22 15.10 4.40 -16.43
C SER A 22 16.46 3.93 -15.89
N SER A 23 16.83 4.40 -14.70
CA SER A 23 18.06 3.94 -13.99
C SER A 23 17.96 2.49 -13.52
N LEU A 24 16.74 2.03 -13.12
CA LEU A 24 16.51 0.62 -12.79
C LEU A 24 16.60 -0.26 -14.03
N ALA A 25 15.89 0.12 -15.10
CA ALA A 25 15.93 -0.61 -16.37
C ALA A 25 17.37 -0.72 -16.91
N GLY A 26 18.15 0.36 -16.83
CA GLY A 26 19.57 0.35 -17.20
C GLY A 26 20.41 -0.57 -16.32
N ARG A 27 20.17 -0.59 -15.00
CA ARG A 27 20.89 -1.46 -14.06
C ARG A 27 20.51 -2.93 -14.18
N VAL A 28 19.22 -3.21 -14.38
CA VAL A 28 18.74 -4.58 -14.61
C VAL A 28 19.25 -5.09 -15.96
N ALA A 29 19.15 -4.29 -17.03
CA ALA A 29 19.71 -4.64 -18.34
C ALA A 29 21.23 -4.85 -18.28
N GLY A 30 21.96 -3.99 -17.57
CA GLY A 30 23.41 -4.13 -17.37
C GLY A 30 23.79 -5.42 -16.62
N ASN A 31 23.02 -5.79 -15.59
CA ASN A 31 23.23 -7.05 -14.87
C ASN A 31 22.87 -8.27 -15.73
N ILE A 32 21.75 -8.23 -16.45
CA ILE A 32 21.36 -9.30 -17.38
C ILE A 32 22.46 -9.52 -18.42
N PHE A 33 23.03 -8.43 -18.94
CA PHE A 33 24.13 -8.51 -19.89
C PHE A 33 25.39 -9.10 -19.25
N ALA A 34 25.78 -8.63 -18.07
CA ALA A 34 26.97 -9.12 -17.36
C ALA A 34 26.82 -10.58 -16.92
N GLU A 35 25.70 -10.97 -16.35
CA GLU A 35 25.39 -12.35 -15.94
C GLU A 35 25.23 -13.25 -17.17
N GLY A 36 24.57 -12.76 -18.24
CA GLY A 36 24.41 -13.48 -19.50
C GLY A 36 25.77 -13.79 -20.17
N VAL A 37 26.68 -12.81 -20.20
CA VAL A 37 28.05 -13.00 -20.71
C VAL A 37 28.83 -13.99 -19.83
N SER A 38 28.71 -13.88 -18.50
CA SER A 38 29.33 -14.79 -17.55
C SER A 38 28.85 -16.24 -17.72
N GLU A 39 27.57 -16.47 -17.90
CA GLU A 39 27.02 -17.80 -18.13
C GLU A 39 27.36 -18.36 -19.51
N LEU A 40 27.38 -17.52 -20.53
CA LEU A 40 27.87 -17.92 -21.87
C LEU A 40 29.36 -18.36 -21.86
N VAL A 41 30.20 -17.65 -21.10
CA VAL A 41 31.63 -18.02 -20.93
C VAL A 41 31.76 -19.37 -20.21
N LYS A 42 30.82 -19.72 -19.31
CA LYS A 42 30.74 -21.02 -18.66
C LYS A 42 30.12 -22.13 -19.53
N GLY A 43 29.73 -21.81 -20.78
CA GLY A 43 29.09 -22.76 -21.69
C GLY A 43 27.58 -22.93 -21.49
N ASN A 44 26.98 -22.17 -20.62
CA ASN A 44 25.53 -22.20 -20.36
C ASN A 44 24.80 -21.23 -21.30
N ARG A 45 23.58 -21.60 -21.70
CA ARG A 45 22.66 -20.71 -22.45
C ARG A 45 21.47 -20.33 -21.57
N PRO A 46 21.62 -19.35 -20.67
CA PRO A 46 20.56 -18.97 -19.77
C PRO A 46 19.43 -18.32 -20.57
N LYS A 47 18.19 -18.61 -20.19
CA LYS A 47 17.03 -17.88 -20.71
C LYS A 47 16.98 -16.50 -20.04
N ILE A 48 16.52 -15.47 -20.77
CA ILE A 48 16.36 -14.11 -20.24
C ILE A 48 15.53 -14.11 -18.95
N LYS A 49 14.55 -15.02 -18.84
CA LYS A 49 13.73 -15.20 -17.64
C LYS A 49 14.58 -15.57 -16.40
N ASP A 50 15.55 -16.45 -16.55
CA ASP A 50 16.38 -16.91 -15.43
C ASP A 50 17.35 -15.80 -14.96
N LEU A 51 17.81 -14.95 -15.89
CA LEU A 51 18.63 -13.78 -15.60
C LEU A 51 17.82 -12.63 -14.93
N LEU A 52 16.54 -12.49 -15.28
CA LEU A 52 15.64 -11.52 -14.63
C LEU A 52 15.30 -11.90 -13.18
N LEU A 53 15.20 -13.20 -12.89
CA LEU A 53 14.79 -13.74 -11.59
C LEU A 53 15.96 -13.97 -10.62
N THR A 54 17.15 -13.46 -10.94
CA THR A 54 18.25 -13.53 -9.96
C THR A 54 17.89 -12.81 -8.67
N PRO A 55 18.35 -13.29 -7.49
CA PRO A 55 18.03 -12.66 -6.19
C PRO A 55 18.33 -11.15 -6.16
N SER A 56 19.38 -10.72 -6.86
CA SER A 56 19.78 -9.32 -6.96
C SER A 56 18.79 -8.48 -7.77
N ASN A 57 18.29 -9.00 -8.89
CA ASN A 57 17.29 -8.32 -9.72
C ASN A 57 15.91 -8.34 -9.07
N ALA A 58 15.50 -9.47 -8.48
CA ALA A 58 14.27 -9.58 -7.73
C ALA A 58 14.20 -8.56 -6.57
N LYS A 59 15.31 -8.39 -5.82
CA LYS A 59 15.41 -7.38 -4.77
C LYS A 59 15.25 -5.96 -5.34
N ARG A 60 15.89 -5.63 -6.45
CA ARG A 60 15.78 -4.29 -7.08
C ARG A 60 14.36 -4.00 -7.57
N VAL A 61 13.70 -4.98 -8.16
CA VAL A 61 12.29 -4.88 -8.58
C VAL A 61 11.41 -4.67 -7.35
N ALA A 62 11.63 -5.44 -6.27
CA ALA A 62 10.91 -5.29 -5.01
C ALA A 62 11.11 -3.89 -4.41
N ASP A 63 12.35 -3.39 -4.33
CA ASP A 63 12.66 -2.06 -3.82
C ASP A 63 11.99 -0.95 -4.64
N GLN A 64 11.87 -1.12 -5.95
CA GLN A 64 11.21 -0.17 -6.83
C GLN A 64 9.68 -0.24 -6.69
N LEU A 65 9.11 -1.43 -6.63
CA LEU A 65 7.68 -1.64 -6.38
C LEU A 65 7.28 -1.09 -4.99
N ALA A 66 8.16 -1.22 -3.99
CA ALA A 66 7.93 -0.64 -2.66
C ALA A 66 7.78 0.89 -2.66
N GLN A 67 8.35 1.59 -3.65
CA GLN A 67 8.15 3.03 -3.83
C GLN A 67 6.79 3.39 -4.48
N MET A 68 6.20 2.44 -5.22
CA MET A 68 4.90 2.53 -5.88
C MET A 68 3.86 1.65 -5.17
N ARG A 69 4.04 1.44 -3.88
CA ARG A 69 3.39 0.37 -3.12
C ARG A 69 1.85 0.37 -3.22
N GLY A 70 1.19 1.54 -3.20
CA GLY A 70 -0.26 1.64 -3.37
C GLY A 70 -0.70 1.02 -4.70
N ALA A 71 -0.07 1.44 -5.81
CA ALA A 71 -0.33 0.89 -7.13
C ALA A 71 0.06 -0.60 -7.23
N ALA A 72 1.22 -0.98 -6.70
CA ALA A 72 1.69 -2.36 -6.73
C ALA A 72 0.77 -3.30 -5.93
N MET A 73 0.34 -2.88 -4.73
CA MET A 73 -0.60 -3.64 -3.92
C MET A 73 -1.95 -3.80 -4.60
N LYS A 74 -2.50 -2.73 -5.16
CA LYS A 74 -3.82 -2.78 -5.82
C LYS A 74 -3.80 -3.63 -7.08
N VAL A 75 -2.83 -3.41 -7.97
CA VAL A 75 -2.66 -4.23 -9.18
C VAL A 75 -2.44 -5.70 -8.80
N GLY A 76 -1.62 -5.97 -7.77
CA GLY A 76 -1.38 -7.32 -7.28
C GLY A 76 -2.64 -7.98 -6.72
N GLN A 77 -3.45 -7.26 -5.95
CA GLN A 77 -4.73 -7.75 -5.46
C GLN A 77 -5.67 -8.11 -6.60
N MET A 78 -5.80 -7.25 -7.60
CA MET A 78 -6.69 -7.47 -8.73
C MET A 78 -6.24 -8.65 -9.59
N ILE A 79 -4.95 -8.75 -9.88
CA ILE A 79 -4.41 -9.90 -10.60
C ILE A 79 -4.67 -11.19 -9.81
N SER A 80 -4.50 -11.18 -8.49
CA SER A 80 -4.75 -12.35 -7.64
C SER A 80 -6.23 -12.75 -7.62
N MET A 81 -7.15 -11.80 -7.67
CA MET A 81 -8.60 -12.08 -7.69
C MET A 81 -9.05 -12.63 -9.05
N ASP A 82 -8.54 -12.10 -10.16
CA ASP A 82 -8.93 -12.51 -11.53
C ASP A 82 -8.22 -13.78 -11.98
N ALA A 83 -6.95 -13.94 -11.61
CA ALA A 83 -6.14 -15.08 -12.04
C ALA A 83 -6.28 -16.30 -11.12
N GLY A 84 -6.93 -16.19 -9.95
CA GLY A 84 -7.05 -17.26 -8.98
C GLY A 84 -5.67 -17.85 -8.65
N ASP A 85 -5.59 -19.21 -8.59
CA ASP A 85 -4.34 -19.93 -8.32
C ASP A 85 -3.34 -19.94 -9.50
N ILE A 86 -3.58 -19.16 -10.56
CA ILE A 86 -2.75 -19.16 -11.77
C ILE A 86 -1.49 -18.28 -11.61
N LEU A 87 -1.42 -17.46 -10.56
CA LEU A 87 -0.24 -16.62 -10.33
C LEU A 87 0.97 -17.48 -9.91
N PRO A 88 2.14 -17.26 -10.54
CA PRO A 88 3.37 -17.87 -10.07
C PRO A 88 3.65 -17.48 -8.60
N ALA A 89 4.11 -18.47 -7.82
CA ALA A 89 4.42 -18.28 -6.39
C ALA A 89 5.39 -17.11 -6.16
N GLU A 90 6.35 -16.92 -7.06
CA GLU A 90 7.34 -15.83 -7.01
C GLU A 90 6.71 -14.45 -7.09
N LEU A 91 5.65 -14.29 -7.89
CA LEU A 91 4.92 -13.03 -7.99
C LEU A 91 4.06 -12.80 -6.75
N THR A 92 3.41 -13.85 -6.26
CA THR A 92 2.63 -13.80 -5.02
C THR A 92 3.51 -13.44 -3.82
N ASP A 93 4.68 -14.05 -3.69
CA ASP A 93 5.65 -13.73 -2.64
C ASP A 93 6.18 -12.30 -2.73
N LEU A 94 6.46 -11.82 -3.95
CA LEU A 94 6.88 -10.44 -4.18
C LEU A 94 5.81 -9.46 -3.70
N LEU A 95 4.56 -9.69 -4.06
CA LEU A 95 3.43 -8.84 -3.66
C LEU A 95 3.16 -8.92 -2.16
N ALA A 96 3.31 -10.09 -1.53
CA ALA A 96 3.20 -10.27 -0.09
C ALA A 96 4.26 -9.46 0.68
N ARG A 97 5.52 -9.47 0.22
CA ARG A 97 6.61 -8.66 0.80
C ARG A 97 6.34 -7.16 0.70
N LEU A 98 5.74 -6.68 -0.40
CA LEU A 98 5.37 -5.27 -0.54
C LEU A 98 4.34 -4.83 0.49
N ARG A 99 3.48 -5.76 0.96
CA ARG A 99 2.50 -5.49 2.03
C ARG A 99 3.16 -5.40 3.41
N SER A 100 4.17 -6.23 3.69
CA SER A 100 4.82 -6.29 5.01
C SER A 100 5.87 -5.18 5.22
N ASP A 101 6.58 -4.76 4.18
CA ASP A 101 7.72 -3.82 4.27
C ASP A 101 7.31 -2.34 4.08
N ALA A 102 6.09 -2.01 4.41
CA ALA A 102 5.54 -0.67 4.25
C ALA A 102 6.24 0.35 5.18
N LYS A 103 7.14 1.14 4.61
CA LYS A 103 7.83 2.23 5.33
C LYS A 103 6.87 3.37 5.62
N SER A 104 6.86 3.86 6.86
CA SER A 104 6.07 5.02 7.24
C SER A 104 6.62 6.33 6.67
N MET A 105 5.78 7.35 6.59
CA MET A 105 6.18 8.73 6.26
C MET A 105 7.17 9.24 7.33
N PRO A 106 8.24 9.99 6.93
CA PRO A 106 9.10 10.66 7.88
C PRO A 106 8.32 11.62 8.79
N GLU A 107 8.63 11.61 10.09
CA GLU A 107 7.92 12.42 11.10
C GLU A 107 7.86 13.91 10.74
N LYS A 108 8.96 14.48 10.21
CA LYS A 108 8.99 15.88 9.77
C LYS A 108 8.00 16.17 8.64
N GLU A 109 7.76 15.20 7.76
CA GLU A 109 6.81 15.34 6.67
C GLU A 109 5.38 15.22 7.17
N LEU A 110 5.13 14.29 8.11
CA LEU A 110 3.85 14.16 8.81
C LEU A 110 3.48 15.45 9.53
N ILE A 111 4.37 15.99 10.37
CA ILE A 111 4.14 17.23 11.12
C ILE A 111 3.81 18.39 10.18
N ARG A 112 4.55 18.51 9.07
CA ARG A 112 4.29 19.56 8.06
C ARG A 112 2.91 19.39 7.41
N LEU A 113 2.51 18.17 7.08
CA LEU A 113 1.21 17.87 6.49
C LEU A 113 0.09 18.19 7.47
N LEU A 114 0.19 17.74 8.73
CA LEU A 114 -0.80 18.02 9.76
C LEU A 114 -0.91 19.52 10.04
N GLY A 115 0.21 20.24 10.09
CA GLY A 115 0.21 21.71 10.21
C GLY A 115 -0.46 22.41 9.03
N ALA A 116 -0.26 21.92 7.81
CA ALA A 116 -0.93 22.49 6.63
C ALA A 116 -2.45 22.25 6.62
N GLN A 117 -2.94 21.15 7.23
CA GLN A 117 -4.36 20.81 7.27
C GLN A 117 -5.10 21.40 8.48
N TRP A 118 -4.45 21.40 9.65
CA TRP A 118 -5.09 21.77 10.92
C TRP A 118 -4.60 23.11 11.49
N GLY A 119 -3.64 23.75 10.82
CA GLY A 119 -3.04 25.01 11.24
C GLY A 119 -1.92 24.87 12.27
N ASP A 120 -1.29 25.99 12.59
CA ASP A 120 -0.24 26.03 13.59
C ASP A 120 -0.78 25.70 14.99
N GLY A 121 0.01 24.94 15.75
CA GLY A 121 -0.39 24.55 17.10
C GLY A 121 -1.44 23.42 17.16
N TRP A 122 -1.66 22.72 16.07
CA TRP A 122 -2.59 21.59 15.99
C TRP A 122 -2.35 20.54 17.10
N GLN A 123 -1.12 20.39 17.59
CA GLN A 123 -0.77 19.45 18.66
C GLN A 123 -1.58 19.70 19.94
N LYS A 124 -1.98 20.96 20.21
CA LYS A 124 -2.77 21.35 21.39
C LYS A 124 -4.19 20.79 21.37
N LYS A 125 -4.66 20.32 20.21
CA LYS A 125 -5.98 19.67 20.09
C LYS A 125 -5.97 18.23 20.59
N PHE A 126 -4.80 17.66 20.86
CA PHE A 126 -4.62 16.26 21.24
C PHE A 126 -3.92 16.15 22.58
N ILE A 127 -4.41 15.26 23.45
CA ILE A 127 -3.71 14.79 24.64
C ILE A 127 -2.56 13.87 24.22
N GLN A 128 -2.82 13.02 23.20
CA GLN A 128 -1.84 12.08 22.70
C GLN A 128 -1.95 11.97 21.17
N PHE A 129 -0.84 12.22 20.49
CA PHE A 129 -0.65 12.01 19.05
C PHE A 129 0.71 11.35 18.79
N PRO A 130 0.82 10.01 18.83
CA PRO A 130 2.05 9.32 18.49
C PRO A 130 2.41 9.54 17.03
N LEU A 131 3.66 9.99 16.76
CA LEU A 131 4.14 10.20 15.39
C LEU A 131 4.41 8.87 14.66
N GLN A 132 4.60 7.78 15.41
CA GLN A 132 4.69 6.44 14.85
C GLN A 132 3.27 5.93 14.54
N PRO A 133 3.00 5.50 13.28
CA PRO A 133 1.70 4.96 12.91
C PRO A 133 1.49 3.58 13.53
N ILE A 134 0.23 3.24 13.79
CA ILE A 134 -0.17 1.88 14.23
C ILE A 134 -0.31 0.92 13.04
N ALA A 135 -0.56 1.45 11.85
CA ALA A 135 -0.70 0.66 10.64
C ALA A 135 -0.29 1.47 9.39
N ALA A 136 0.18 0.77 8.38
CA ALA A 136 0.34 1.29 7.04
C ALA A 136 -0.88 0.93 6.20
N ALA A 137 -1.39 1.90 5.42
CA ALA A 137 -2.41 1.69 4.39
C ALA A 137 -1.76 1.68 2.99
N SER A 138 -2.53 1.34 1.95
CA SER A 138 -2.07 1.34 0.56
C SER A 138 -1.47 2.69 0.15
N ILE A 139 -2.15 3.78 0.46
CA ILE A 139 -1.83 5.14 0.06
C ILE A 139 -1.61 6.11 1.23
N GLY A 140 -1.48 5.60 2.47
CA GLY A 140 -1.34 6.40 3.68
C GLY A 140 -0.87 5.61 4.89
N GLN A 141 -1.03 6.20 6.04
CA GLN A 141 -0.74 5.57 7.33
C GLN A 141 -1.78 5.97 8.37
N VAL A 142 -1.97 5.13 9.38
CA VAL A 142 -3.00 5.32 10.41
C VAL A 142 -2.35 5.56 11.77
N HIS A 143 -2.83 6.57 12.48
CA HIS A 143 -2.43 6.90 13.85
C HIS A 143 -3.60 6.72 14.80
N LYS A 144 -3.36 6.13 15.96
CA LYS A 144 -4.30 6.11 17.08
C LYS A 144 -4.00 7.31 17.98
N VAL A 145 -4.99 8.17 18.17
CA VAL A 145 -4.82 9.42 18.90
C VAL A 145 -5.88 9.58 19.97
N ILE A 146 -5.63 10.49 20.94
CA ILE A 146 -6.58 10.92 21.96
C ILE A 146 -6.69 12.43 21.84
N THR A 147 -7.89 12.92 21.55
CA THR A 147 -8.20 14.36 21.45
C THR A 147 -8.27 15.03 22.83
N GLY A 148 -8.30 16.36 22.86
CA GLY A 148 -8.42 17.14 24.10
C GLY A 148 -9.70 16.85 24.87
N ASP A 149 -10.78 16.45 24.17
CA ASP A 149 -12.08 16.04 24.73
C ASP A 149 -12.17 14.51 24.97
N LEU A 150 -11.02 13.83 25.06
CA LEU A 150 -10.89 12.40 25.41
C LEU A 150 -11.44 11.42 24.35
N LYS A 151 -11.78 11.85 23.14
CA LYS A 151 -12.16 10.93 22.08
C LYS A 151 -10.94 10.13 21.59
N ARG A 152 -11.12 8.83 21.38
CA ARG A 152 -10.13 7.98 20.73
C ARG A 152 -10.43 7.94 19.23
N LEU A 153 -9.49 8.42 18.40
CA LEU A 153 -9.66 8.45 16.96
C LEU A 153 -8.58 7.62 16.25
N ALA A 154 -8.98 7.05 15.11
CA ALA A 154 -8.08 6.56 14.07
C ALA A 154 -7.94 7.67 13.03
N ILE A 155 -6.74 8.19 12.87
CA ILE A 155 -6.41 9.24 11.90
C ILE A 155 -5.63 8.62 10.74
N LYS A 156 -6.30 8.46 9.59
CA LYS A 156 -5.68 8.00 8.34
C LYS A 156 -5.14 9.21 7.59
N VAL A 157 -3.81 9.25 7.39
CA VAL A 157 -3.10 10.36 6.76
C VAL A 157 -2.57 9.91 5.41
N GLN A 158 -2.94 10.59 4.35
CA GLN A 158 -2.54 10.27 2.98
C GLN A 158 -1.07 10.65 2.73
N TYR A 159 -0.35 9.82 1.98
CA TYR A 159 1.02 10.16 1.56
C TYR A 159 1.00 11.33 0.57
N PRO A 160 1.87 12.33 0.76
CA PRO A 160 1.94 13.49 -0.12
C PRO A 160 2.20 13.12 -1.58
N GLY A 161 1.42 13.71 -2.48
CA GLY A 161 1.60 13.52 -3.92
C GLY A 161 1.10 12.19 -4.48
N ILE A 162 0.44 11.35 -3.66
CA ILE A 162 -0.04 10.04 -4.13
C ILE A 162 -1.13 10.21 -5.19
N LYS A 163 -2.10 11.10 -4.97
CA LYS A 163 -3.22 11.34 -5.89
C LYS A 163 -2.75 11.71 -7.31
N GLN A 164 -1.67 12.48 -7.41
CA GLN A 164 -1.09 12.91 -8.70
C GLN A 164 -0.24 11.82 -9.37
N SER A 165 0.18 10.79 -8.64
CA SER A 165 1.06 9.75 -9.16
C SER A 165 0.36 8.44 -9.51
N ILE A 166 -0.91 8.27 -9.13
CA ILE A 166 -1.66 7.01 -9.30
C ILE A 166 -1.52 6.45 -10.71
N ASP A 167 -1.87 7.21 -11.74
CA ASP A 167 -1.86 6.72 -13.12
C ASP A 167 -0.46 6.27 -13.55
N SER A 168 0.55 7.11 -13.27
CA SER A 168 1.93 6.79 -13.64
C SER A 168 2.48 5.60 -12.83
N ASP A 169 2.10 5.46 -11.57
CA ASP A 169 2.56 4.36 -10.73
C ASP A 169 1.93 3.03 -11.17
N VAL A 170 0.65 3.02 -11.54
CA VAL A 170 -0.03 1.83 -12.11
C VAL A 170 0.60 1.44 -13.46
N ASP A 171 0.87 2.39 -14.35
CA ASP A 171 1.51 2.13 -15.64
C ASP A 171 2.94 1.58 -15.46
N ASN A 172 3.67 2.10 -14.48
CA ASN A 172 5.00 1.64 -14.14
C ASN A 172 4.99 0.21 -13.57
N VAL A 173 4.04 -0.10 -12.67
CA VAL A 173 3.84 -1.46 -12.15
C VAL A 173 3.50 -2.42 -13.29
N SER A 174 2.57 -2.03 -14.18
CA SER A 174 2.22 -2.82 -15.36
C SER A 174 3.44 -3.14 -16.22
N THR A 175 4.28 -2.14 -16.46
CA THR A 175 5.51 -2.30 -17.25
C THR A 175 6.46 -3.30 -16.58
N LEU A 176 6.69 -3.18 -15.28
CA LEU A 176 7.56 -4.10 -14.52
C LEU A 176 7.02 -5.53 -14.53
N VAL A 177 5.72 -5.71 -14.34
CA VAL A 177 5.07 -7.03 -14.35
C VAL A 177 5.14 -7.66 -15.74
N LYS A 178 4.93 -6.89 -16.81
CA LYS A 178 5.09 -7.39 -18.19
C LYS A 178 6.54 -7.80 -18.50
N MET A 179 7.50 -6.99 -18.07
CA MET A 179 8.94 -7.26 -18.27
C MET A 179 9.42 -8.48 -17.49
N SER A 180 8.80 -8.81 -16.34
CA SER A 180 9.18 -9.99 -15.54
C SER A 180 8.95 -11.32 -16.28
N GLY A 181 8.09 -11.33 -17.30
CA GLY A 181 7.72 -12.56 -18.02
C GLY A 181 6.95 -13.57 -17.17
N LEU A 182 6.48 -13.18 -15.98
CA LEU A 182 5.74 -14.04 -15.06
C LEU A 182 4.25 -14.14 -15.38
N LEU A 183 3.76 -13.29 -16.28
CA LEU A 183 2.34 -13.31 -16.67
C LEU A 183 2.02 -14.50 -17.56
N PRO A 184 0.85 -15.12 -17.37
CA PRO A 184 0.34 -16.10 -18.30
C PRO A 184 0.20 -15.51 -19.72
N LYS A 185 0.50 -16.33 -20.74
CA LYS A 185 0.33 -15.92 -22.15
C LYS A 185 -1.14 -15.66 -22.43
N GLY A 186 -1.44 -14.50 -23.03
CA GLY A 186 -2.80 -14.13 -23.43
C GLY A 186 -3.60 -13.37 -22.37
N LEU A 187 -3.06 -13.11 -21.18
CA LEU A 187 -3.71 -12.29 -20.16
C LEU A 187 -3.74 -10.81 -20.61
N ASP A 188 -4.93 -10.26 -20.82
CA ASP A 188 -5.11 -8.83 -21.08
C ASP A 188 -5.20 -8.06 -19.74
N LEU A 189 -4.13 -7.33 -19.41
CA LEU A 189 -4.09 -6.52 -18.21
C LEU A 189 -4.84 -5.19 -18.33
N LYS A 190 -5.26 -4.78 -19.51
CA LYS A 190 -5.82 -3.44 -19.73
C LYS A 190 -7.08 -3.17 -18.90
N PRO A 191 -8.08 -4.07 -18.84
CA PRO A 191 -9.26 -3.88 -18.00
C PRO A 191 -8.88 -3.78 -16.51
N LEU A 192 -8.00 -4.66 -16.03
CA LEU A 192 -7.51 -4.69 -14.65
C LEU A 192 -6.82 -3.39 -14.26
N LEU A 193 -5.94 -2.88 -15.12
CA LEU A 193 -5.23 -1.64 -14.86
C LEU A 193 -6.16 -0.43 -14.85
N THR A 194 -7.17 -0.41 -15.71
CA THR A 194 -8.19 0.65 -15.74
C THR A 194 -8.97 0.66 -14.43
N GLU A 195 -9.41 -0.50 -13.97
CA GLU A 195 -10.12 -0.63 -12.71
C GLU A 195 -9.23 -0.32 -11.50
N ALA A 196 -7.96 -0.76 -11.51
CA ALA A 196 -6.99 -0.44 -10.47
C ALA A 196 -6.78 1.09 -10.33
N LYS A 197 -6.66 1.81 -11.44
CA LYS A 197 -6.56 3.27 -11.46
C LYS A 197 -7.80 3.90 -10.82
N LYS A 198 -9.00 3.47 -11.26
CA LYS A 198 -10.27 3.97 -10.73
C LYS A 198 -10.35 3.76 -9.22
N GLN A 199 -10.13 2.54 -8.74
CA GLN A 199 -10.20 2.22 -7.32
C GLN A 199 -9.17 2.99 -6.49
N LEU A 200 -7.95 3.21 -7.00
CA LEU A 200 -6.94 4.02 -6.31
C LEU A 200 -7.33 5.50 -6.27
N HIS A 201 -7.97 6.03 -7.31
CA HIS A 201 -8.49 7.39 -7.27
C HIS A 201 -9.62 7.53 -6.26
N ASP A 202 -10.52 6.54 -6.17
CA ASP A 202 -11.59 6.49 -5.17
C ASP A 202 -11.00 6.38 -3.75
N GLU A 203 -10.01 5.50 -3.51
CA GLU A 203 -9.29 5.40 -2.23
C GLU A 203 -8.53 6.69 -1.86
N ALA A 204 -8.11 7.48 -2.86
CA ALA A 204 -7.42 8.75 -2.64
C ALA A 204 -8.37 9.93 -2.39
N ASP A 205 -9.66 9.74 -2.52
CA ASP A 205 -10.68 10.72 -2.17
C ASP A 205 -11.24 10.44 -0.77
N TYR A 206 -10.57 10.98 0.25
CA TYR A 206 -10.99 10.75 1.65
C TYR A 206 -12.32 11.40 2.00
N ALA A 207 -12.77 12.41 1.25
CA ALA A 207 -14.13 12.93 1.38
C ALA A 207 -15.16 11.92 0.87
N LEU A 208 -14.85 11.20 -0.22
CA LEU A 208 -15.68 10.10 -0.71
C LEU A 208 -15.68 8.91 0.27
N GLU A 209 -14.51 8.50 0.78
CA GLU A 209 -14.42 7.46 1.82
C GLU A 209 -15.27 7.79 3.05
N GLY A 210 -15.22 9.05 3.52
CA GLY A 210 -16.05 9.51 4.64
C GLY A 210 -17.53 9.42 4.36
N ARG A 211 -17.98 9.80 3.15
CA ARG A 211 -19.38 9.65 2.74
C ARG A 211 -19.82 8.18 2.68
N TYR A 212 -18.97 7.29 2.14
CA TYR A 212 -19.26 5.86 2.12
C TYR A 212 -19.36 5.27 3.53
N LEU A 213 -18.48 5.69 4.45
CA LEU A 213 -18.54 5.29 5.84
C LEU A 213 -19.89 5.67 6.47
N GLU A 214 -20.36 6.92 6.29
CA GLU A 214 -21.66 7.38 6.80
C GLU A 214 -22.83 6.63 6.16
N GLN A 215 -22.80 6.39 4.85
CA GLN A 215 -23.83 5.65 4.12
C GLN A 215 -23.92 4.20 4.59
N TYR A 216 -22.78 3.52 4.70
CA TYR A 216 -22.75 2.13 5.15
C TYR A 216 -23.22 2.00 6.61
N ALA A 217 -22.77 2.89 7.48
CA ALA A 217 -23.24 2.94 8.86
C ALA A 217 -24.77 3.13 8.96
N ALA A 218 -25.37 3.91 8.05
CA ALA A 218 -26.82 4.09 8.00
C ALA A 218 -27.58 2.81 7.58
N VAL A 219 -26.98 1.99 6.69
CA VAL A 219 -27.58 0.73 6.24
C VAL A 219 -27.62 -0.30 7.37
N ILE A 220 -26.54 -0.43 8.13
CA ILE A 220 -26.39 -1.48 9.16
C ILE A 220 -26.72 -1.00 10.58
N LYS A 221 -27.24 0.22 10.74
CA LYS A 221 -27.42 0.86 12.06
C LYS A 221 -28.31 0.08 13.04
N ASN A 222 -29.18 -0.82 12.54
CA ASN A 222 -30.10 -1.63 13.33
C ASN A 222 -29.59 -3.06 13.54
N ASP A 223 -28.35 -3.34 13.16
CA ASP A 223 -27.74 -4.66 13.32
C ASP A 223 -26.62 -4.57 14.37
N ASP A 224 -26.92 -5.07 15.56
CA ASP A 224 -26.01 -5.03 16.72
C ASP A 224 -24.78 -5.95 16.55
N ALA A 225 -24.75 -6.79 15.49
CA ALA A 225 -23.58 -7.62 15.17
C ALA A 225 -22.41 -6.81 14.64
N PHE A 226 -22.65 -5.55 14.19
CA PHE A 226 -21.62 -4.72 13.59
C PHE A 226 -21.35 -3.46 14.40
N ILE A 227 -20.08 -3.14 14.58
CA ILE A 227 -19.62 -1.88 15.15
C ILE A 227 -18.98 -1.06 14.03
N MET A 228 -19.62 0.07 13.68
CA MET A 228 -19.08 1.00 12.68
C MET A 228 -18.33 2.16 13.32
N PRO A 229 -17.15 2.52 12.76
CA PRO A 229 -16.51 3.77 13.14
C PRO A 229 -17.38 4.96 12.75
N VAL A 230 -17.33 6.01 13.55
CA VAL A 230 -18.05 7.28 13.29
C VAL A 230 -17.08 8.30 12.72
N LEU A 231 -17.43 8.91 11.60
CA LEU A 231 -16.62 9.96 10.97
C LEU A 231 -16.50 11.18 11.90
N ASP A 232 -15.28 11.62 12.16
CA ASP A 232 -15.00 12.88 12.83
C ASP A 232 -14.71 13.96 11.77
N LYS A 233 -15.69 14.86 11.57
CA LYS A 233 -15.63 15.91 10.55
C LYS A 233 -14.66 17.03 10.90
N GLU A 234 -14.40 17.27 12.19
CA GLU A 234 -13.48 18.32 12.64
C GLU A 234 -12.05 18.03 12.21
N PHE A 235 -11.63 16.74 12.31
CA PHE A 235 -10.28 16.31 11.99
C PHE A 235 -10.15 15.73 10.60
N SER A 236 -11.24 15.61 9.82
CA SER A 236 -11.20 15.12 8.45
C SER A 236 -10.97 16.25 7.43
N SER A 237 -10.31 15.92 6.31
CA SER A 237 -10.06 16.79 5.17
C SER A 237 -9.86 15.96 3.90
N ASP A 238 -9.52 16.58 2.77
CA ASP A 238 -9.24 15.88 1.49
C ASP A 238 -8.09 14.84 1.59
N THR A 239 -7.20 14.98 2.57
CA THR A 239 -6.01 14.14 2.75
C THR A 239 -5.90 13.51 4.13
N ILE A 240 -6.87 13.75 5.00
CA ILE A 240 -6.98 13.16 6.32
C ILE A 240 -8.39 12.62 6.51
N LEU A 241 -8.51 11.35 6.87
CA LEU A 241 -9.76 10.74 7.28
C LEU A 241 -9.67 10.40 8.77
N ALA A 242 -10.47 11.06 9.57
CA ALA A 242 -10.59 10.86 11.01
C ALA A 242 -11.88 10.11 11.33
N MET A 243 -11.79 9.08 12.14
CA MET A 243 -12.96 8.31 12.59
C MET A 243 -12.74 7.80 14.01
N SER A 244 -13.81 7.44 14.70
CA SER A 244 -13.71 6.82 16.02
C SER A 244 -12.86 5.56 15.94
N PHE A 245 -11.99 5.37 16.96
CA PHE A 245 -11.16 4.19 17.05
C PHE A 245 -11.99 3.02 17.58
N VAL A 246 -12.08 1.95 16.80
CA VAL A 246 -12.71 0.69 17.20
C VAL A 246 -11.61 -0.30 17.60
N ASP A 247 -11.71 -0.81 18.83
CA ASP A 247 -10.84 -1.90 19.26
C ASP A 247 -11.32 -3.22 18.65
N GLY A 248 -10.40 -4.03 18.15
CA GLY A 248 -10.72 -5.33 17.53
C GLY A 248 -9.49 -6.21 17.38
N ILE A 249 -9.75 -7.48 17.14
CA ILE A 249 -8.72 -8.49 16.86
C ILE A 249 -8.88 -8.91 15.40
N PRO A 250 -7.83 -8.92 14.59
CA PRO A 250 -7.89 -9.46 13.23
C PRO A 250 -8.40 -10.90 13.22
N ILE A 251 -9.31 -11.21 12.28
CA ILE A 251 -9.93 -12.55 12.19
C ILE A 251 -8.88 -13.67 12.00
N GLU A 252 -7.77 -13.35 11.35
CA GLU A 252 -6.65 -14.28 11.15
C GLU A 252 -6.02 -14.76 12.47
N GLN A 253 -6.14 -13.99 13.54
CA GLN A 253 -5.65 -14.38 14.87
C GLN A 253 -6.54 -15.40 15.53
N LEU A 254 -7.76 -15.60 15.03
CA LEU A 254 -8.72 -16.59 15.55
C LEU A 254 -8.53 -18.00 14.99
N VAL A 255 -7.57 -18.21 14.07
CA VAL A 255 -7.31 -19.53 13.47
C VAL A 255 -7.08 -20.62 14.54
N ASN A 256 -6.42 -20.28 15.63
CA ASN A 256 -6.12 -21.17 16.75
C ASN A 256 -7.09 -21.00 17.94
N ALA A 257 -8.16 -20.24 17.79
CA ALA A 257 -9.18 -20.09 18.84
C ALA A 257 -10.00 -21.39 19.00
N PRO A 258 -10.67 -21.60 20.16
CA PRO A 258 -11.59 -22.71 20.34
C PRO A 258 -12.64 -22.77 19.23
N GLN A 259 -13.08 -24.00 18.90
CA GLN A 259 -14.06 -24.24 17.83
C GLN A 259 -15.32 -23.38 18.01
N GLU A 260 -15.86 -23.32 19.22
CA GLU A 260 -17.06 -22.54 19.56
C GLU A 260 -16.89 -21.06 19.23
N THR A 261 -15.70 -20.46 19.52
CA THR A 261 -15.41 -19.07 19.18
C THR A 261 -15.34 -18.87 17.67
N ARG A 262 -14.73 -19.81 16.94
CA ARG A 262 -14.63 -19.73 15.47
C ARG A 262 -16.01 -19.85 14.82
N ASP A 263 -16.83 -20.78 15.28
CA ASP A 263 -18.19 -20.98 14.78
C ASP A 263 -19.08 -19.76 15.06
N HIS A 264 -18.95 -19.14 16.24
CA HIS A 264 -19.68 -17.92 16.60
C HIS A 264 -19.32 -16.72 15.71
N VAL A 265 -18.05 -16.58 15.32
CA VAL A 265 -17.60 -15.46 14.46
C VAL A 265 -17.99 -15.68 13.00
N MET A 266 -18.20 -16.95 12.57
CA MET A 266 -18.53 -17.30 11.17
C MET A 266 -20.03 -17.47 10.94
N SER A 267 -20.86 -17.45 11.98
CA SER A 267 -22.33 -17.55 11.91
C SER A 267 -22.98 -16.18 11.75
#